data_3de588763eab697fbd1c01566787c377
#
_entry.id   3de588763eab697fbd1c01566787c377
#
_cell.length_a   1.000
_cell.length_b   1.000
_cell.length_c   1.000
_cell.angle_alpha   90.00
_cell.angle_beta   90.00
_cell.angle_gamma   90.00
#
_symmetry.space_group_name_H-M   'P 1'
#
loop_
_entity.id
_entity.type
_entity.pdbx_description
1 polymer ?
#
loop_
_entity_poly.entity_id
_entity_poly.type
_entity_poly.pdbx_seq_one_letter_code
_entity_poly.pdbx_strand_id
1 'polypeptide(L)'
;MQLVEDGSVSMMNTMTSEEFDEKGVEKKFNVKPNQIVEYLALVGDSSDNIPGVPKVGPKTASKWLNEYQDISTIIDNAESLKGAVGESFRNSIDDLARNVELVSLKKDVDLEISIDKLIAVEENSKELEALFIELEFNAWISTPQNKTKPKTCLLYTSPSPRDGSI
;
A
#
# COMPACT_ATOMS: atom_id res chain seq x y z
N MET A 1 -4.84 -3.30 2.17
CA MET A 1 -4.96 -4.41 3.15
C MET A 1 -6.27 -4.37 3.94
N GLN A 2 -6.75 -3.20 4.39
CA GLN A 2 -7.99 -3.07 5.19
C GLN A 2 -9.29 -3.40 4.45
N LEU A 3 -9.26 -3.58 3.13
CA LEU A 3 -10.42 -3.96 2.30
C LEU A 3 -10.40 -5.43 1.88
N VAL A 4 -9.41 -6.19 2.31
CA VAL A 4 -9.31 -7.61 1.97
C VAL A 4 -10.41 -8.37 2.68
N GLU A 5 -11.12 -9.20 1.92
CA GLU A 5 -12.25 -10.02 2.38
C GLU A 5 -12.29 -11.30 1.54
N ASP A 6 -12.20 -12.44 2.20
CA ASP A 6 -12.16 -13.74 1.53
C ASP A 6 -13.36 -13.95 0.58
N GLY A 7 -13.06 -14.33 -0.65
CA GLY A 7 -14.04 -14.56 -1.71
C GLY A 7 -14.59 -13.30 -2.40
N SER A 8 -14.25 -12.09 -1.92
CA SER A 8 -14.75 -10.82 -2.48
C SER A 8 -13.62 -9.90 -2.94
N VAL A 9 -12.62 -9.67 -2.10
CA VAL A 9 -11.54 -8.71 -2.36
C VAL A 9 -10.19 -9.27 -1.94
N SER A 10 -9.28 -9.41 -2.88
CA SER A 10 -7.87 -9.66 -2.62
C SER A 10 -7.02 -8.45 -3.02
N MET A 11 -5.83 -8.35 -2.46
CA MET A 11 -4.86 -7.34 -2.83
C MET A 11 -3.64 -7.99 -3.49
N MET A 12 -3.27 -7.50 -4.67
CA MET A 12 -2.07 -7.95 -5.38
C MET A 12 -0.97 -6.90 -5.32
N ASN A 13 0.23 -7.33 -4.94
CA ASN A 13 1.43 -6.52 -5.12
C ASN A 13 1.95 -6.71 -6.54
N THR A 14 1.79 -5.70 -7.38
CA THR A 14 2.16 -5.77 -8.81
C THR A 14 3.66 -5.91 -9.07
N MET A 15 4.51 -5.55 -8.11
CA MET A 15 5.97 -5.68 -8.23
C MET A 15 6.45 -7.09 -7.96
N THR A 16 5.83 -7.79 -7.00
CA THR A 16 6.22 -9.15 -6.60
C THR A 16 5.25 -10.21 -7.09
N SER A 17 4.10 -9.83 -7.67
CA SER A 17 2.97 -10.71 -8.02
C SER A 17 2.44 -11.50 -6.82
N GLU A 18 2.68 -11.02 -5.60
CA GLU A 18 2.19 -11.63 -4.38
C GLU A 18 0.74 -11.21 -4.14
N GLU A 19 -0.14 -12.17 -3.97
CA GLU A 19 -1.55 -11.94 -3.66
C GLU A 19 -1.78 -12.11 -2.16
N PHE A 20 -2.58 -11.20 -1.60
CA PHE A 20 -2.96 -11.19 -0.19
C PHE A 20 -4.47 -11.40 -0.06
N ASP A 21 -4.83 -12.59 0.41
CA ASP A 21 -6.11 -12.91 1.03
C ASP A 21 -6.09 -12.56 2.53
N GLU A 22 -7.13 -12.87 3.28
CA GLU A 22 -7.16 -12.62 4.72
C GLU A 22 -5.99 -13.28 5.46
N LYS A 23 -5.67 -14.53 5.10
CA LYS A 23 -4.52 -15.27 5.69
C LYS A 23 -3.18 -14.65 5.33
N GLY A 24 -3.04 -14.13 4.11
CA GLY A 24 -1.87 -13.40 3.68
C GLY A 24 -1.66 -12.11 4.48
N VAL A 25 -2.74 -11.38 4.78
CA VAL A 25 -2.71 -10.20 5.65
C VAL A 25 -2.31 -10.59 7.07
N GLU A 26 -2.96 -11.61 7.66
CA GLU A 26 -2.62 -12.10 9.00
C GLU A 26 -1.16 -12.57 9.08
N LYS A 27 -0.68 -13.29 8.10
CA LYS A 27 0.72 -13.73 8.03
C LYS A 27 1.71 -12.57 8.01
N LYS A 28 1.37 -11.48 7.30
CA LYS A 28 2.25 -10.32 7.11
C LYS A 28 2.24 -9.39 8.31
N PHE A 29 1.07 -9.09 8.86
CA PHE A 29 0.89 -8.07 9.90
C PHE A 29 0.60 -8.65 11.28
N ASN A 30 0.31 -9.94 11.36
CA ASN A 30 -0.14 -10.63 12.57
C ASN A 30 -1.40 -10.00 13.18
N VAL A 31 -2.27 -9.44 12.34
CA VAL A 31 -3.61 -8.92 12.65
C VAL A 31 -4.54 -9.21 11.48
N LYS A 32 -5.85 -9.22 11.74
CA LYS A 32 -6.87 -9.44 10.71
C LYS A 32 -7.06 -8.20 9.82
N PRO A 33 -7.59 -8.34 8.58
CA PRO A 33 -7.86 -7.20 7.70
C PRO A 33 -8.67 -6.08 8.34
N ASN A 34 -9.69 -6.42 9.12
CA ASN A 34 -10.52 -5.44 9.84
C ASN A 34 -9.78 -4.69 10.96
N GLN A 35 -8.63 -5.18 11.41
CA GLN A 35 -7.78 -4.53 12.42
C GLN A 35 -6.65 -3.69 11.79
N ILE A 36 -6.51 -3.68 10.46
CA ILE A 36 -5.41 -2.95 9.80
C ILE A 36 -5.49 -1.43 10.03
N VAL A 37 -6.68 -0.86 10.09
CA VAL A 37 -6.85 0.57 10.40
C VAL A 37 -6.27 0.89 11.77
N GLU A 38 -6.63 0.12 12.76
CA GLU A 38 -6.18 0.30 14.15
C GLU A 38 -4.68 0.00 14.30
N TYR A 39 -4.21 -1.02 13.59
CA TYR A 39 -2.78 -1.32 13.53
C TYR A 39 -1.97 -0.13 12.99
N LEU A 40 -2.41 0.48 11.89
CA LEU A 40 -1.75 1.65 11.29
C LEU A 40 -1.89 2.90 12.19
N ALA A 41 -3.02 3.08 12.87
CA ALA A 41 -3.18 4.17 13.82
C ALA A 41 -2.20 4.07 15.01
N LEU A 42 -1.88 2.83 15.45
CA LEU A 42 -0.93 2.57 16.53
C LEU A 42 0.53 2.68 16.07
N VAL A 43 0.88 2.09 14.93
CA VAL A 43 2.26 2.06 14.40
C VAL A 43 2.62 3.36 13.69
N GLY A 44 1.64 4.02 13.08
CA GLY A 44 1.81 5.11 12.14
C GLY A 44 2.03 4.64 10.70
N ASP A 45 1.91 5.57 9.78
CA ASP A 45 2.24 5.38 8.37
C ASP A 45 3.15 6.50 7.88
N SER A 46 4.42 6.16 7.67
CA SER A 46 5.43 7.13 7.23
C SER A 46 5.20 7.61 5.79
N SER A 47 4.52 6.81 4.95
CA SER A 47 4.21 7.18 3.57
C SER A 47 3.22 8.35 3.53
N ASP A 48 2.25 8.34 4.46
CA ASP A 48 1.21 9.35 4.57
C ASP A 48 1.51 10.39 5.66
N ASN A 49 2.71 10.33 6.25
CA ASN A 49 3.13 11.21 7.35
C ASN A 49 2.18 11.19 8.56
N ILE A 50 1.61 10.01 8.85
CA ILE A 50 0.74 9.80 9.99
C ILE A 50 1.58 9.31 11.17
N PRO A 51 1.66 10.07 12.27
CA PRO A 51 2.41 9.65 13.45
C PRO A 51 1.67 8.52 14.15
N GLY A 52 2.36 7.45 14.47
CA GLY A 52 1.85 6.44 15.39
C GLY A 52 2.09 6.82 16.85
N VAL A 53 1.81 5.88 17.74
CA VAL A 53 2.15 6.00 19.17
C VAL A 53 3.66 5.83 19.33
N PRO A 54 4.37 6.79 19.94
CA PRO A 54 5.81 6.67 20.15
C PRO A 54 6.18 5.38 20.92
N LYS A 55 7.21 4.70 20.45
CA LYS A 55 7.69 3.40 20.98
C LYS A 55 6.75 2.21 20.74
N VAL A 56 5.62 2.38 20.07
CA VAL A 56 4.76 1.29 19.63
C VAL A 56 5.14 0.91 18.21
N GLY A 57 5.74 -0.25 18.05
CA GLY A 57 6.07 -0.80 16.74
C GLY A 57 5.14 -1.95 16.35
N PRO A 58 5.36 -2.54 15.15
CA PRO A 58 4.55 -3.62 14.59
C PRO A 58 4.22 -4.76 15.57
N LYS A 59 5.23 -5.24 16.30
CA LYS A 59 5.07 -6.35 17.24
C LYS A 59 4.21 -5.99 18.45
N THR A 60 4.31 -4.76 18.95
CA THR A 60 3.53 -4.31 20.09
C THR A 60 2.09 -4.07 19.68
N ALA A 61 1.87 -3.40 18.56
CA ALA A 61 0.54 -3.13 18.02
C ALA A 61 -0.22 -4.42 17.73
N SER A 62 0.40 -5.37 17.02
CA SER A 62 -0.25 -6.66 16.72
C SER A 62 -0.52 -7.47 18.00
N LYS A 63 0.39 -7.47 18.97
CA LYS A 63 0.15 -8.13 20.26
C LYS A 63 -1.07 -7.54 20.96
N TRP A 64 -1.15 -6.22 21.06
CA TRP A 64 -2.28 -5.57 21.73
C TRP A 64 -3.61 -5.82 21.01
N LEU A 65 -3.63 -5.70 19.67
CA LEU A 65 -4.85 -5.98 18.90
C LEU A 65 -5.30 -7.43 18.97
N ASN A 66 -4.38 -8.38 19.11
CA ASN A 66 -4.73 -9.78 19.34
C ASN A 66 -5.25 -10.04 20.78
N GLU A 67 -4.77 -9.27 21.75
CA GLU A 67 -5.16 -9.40 23.17
C GLU A 67 -6.47 -8.67 23.49
N TYR A 68 -6.62 -7.44 22.99
CA TYR A 68 -7.73 -6.54 23.31
C TYR A 68 -8.77 -6.39 22.20
N GLN A 69 -8.49 -6.89 21.00
CA GLN A 69 -9.31 -6.88 19.80
C GLN A 69 -9.39 -5.52 19.08
N ASP A 70 -9.58 -4.42 19.77
CA ASP A 70 -9.73 -3.07 19.21
C ASP A 70 -9.07 -1.98 20.08
N ILE A 71 -8.89 -0.79 19.48
CA ILE A 71 -8.28 0.36 20.16
C ILE A 71 -9.12 0.82 21.35
N SER A 72 -10.44 0.77 21.27
CA SER A 72 -11.31 1.20 22.37
C SER A 72 -11.07 0.36 23.62
N THR A 73 -10.99 -0.95 23.45
CA THR A 73 -10.66 -1.88 24.53
C THR A 73 -9.23 -1.67 25.06
N ILE A 74 -8.27 -1.32 24.19
CA ILE A 74 -6.90 -0.97 24.64
C ILE A 74 -6.94 0.31 25.49
N ILE A 75 -7.73 1.32 25.11
CA ILE A 75 -7.89 2.57 25.85
C ILE A 75 -8.49 2.29 27.24
N ASP A 76 -9.55 1.48 27.29
CA ASP A 76 -10.20 1.10 28.57
C ASP A 76 -9.23 0.39 29.53
N ASN A 77 -8.24 -0.31 28.97
CA ASN A 77 -7.22 -1.02 29.72
C ASN A 77 -5.86 -0.31 29.78
N ALA A 78 -5.80 0.98 29.41
CA ALA A 78 -4.55 1.74 29.28
C ALA A 78 -3.70 1.76 30.58
N GLU A 79 -4.34 1.73 31.75
CA GLU A 79 -3.67 1.68 33.05
C GLU A 79 -2.95 0.34 33.32
N SER A 80 -3.39 -0.74 32.65
CA SER A 80 -2.76 -2.05 32.77
C SER A 80 -1.48 -2.16 31.93
N LEU A 81 -1.30 -1.28 30.94
CA LEU A 81 -0.15 -1.27 30.06
C LEU A 81 1.08 -0.73 30.78
N LYS A 82 2.05 -1.60 31.03
CA LYS A 82 3.24 -1.30 31.84
C LYS A 82 4.37 -0.68 31.02
N GLY A 83 5.23 0.06 31.72
CA GLY A 83 6.49 0.60 31.21
C GLY A 83 6.32 1.81 30.31
N ALA A 84 7.42 2.23 29.69
CA ALA A 84 7.49 3.43 28.86
C ALA A 84 6.60 3.39 27.61
N VAL A 85 6.20 2.20 27.15
CA VAL A 85 5.29 2.03 26.01
C VAL A 85 3.85 2.31 26.44
N GLY A 86 3.44 1.82 27.61
CA GLY A 86 2.12 2.12 28.17
C GLY A 86 1.95 3.61 28.49
N GLU A 87 3.01 4.27 29.01
CA GLU A 87 3.02 5.71 29.21
C GLU A 87 2.89 6.49 27.89
N SER A 88 3.66 6.10 26.86
CA SER A 88 3.53 6.69 25.52
C SER A 88 2.12 6.52 24.95
N PHE A 89 1.51 5.35 25.14
CA PHE A 89 0.14 5.11 24.68
C PHE A 89 -0.85 6.04 25.37
N ARG A 90 -0.83 6.15 26.70
CA ARG A 90 -1.71 7.06 27.46
C ARG A 90 -1.56 8.51 27.02
N ASN A 91 -0.34 8.96 26.74
CA ASN A 91 -0.07 10.32 26.27
C ASN A 91 -0.51 10.57 24.81
N SER A 92 -0.81 9.53 24.05
CA SER A 92 -1.21 9.62 22.63
C SER A 92 -2.70 9.33 22.41
N ILE A 93 -3.49 9.07 23.46
CA ILE A 93 -4.90 8.69 23.32
C ILE A 93 -5.69 9.76 22.55
N ASP A 94 -5.46 11.04 22.81
CA ASP A 94 -6.16 12.15 22.16
C ASP A 94 -5.87 12.20 20.65
N ASP A 95 -4.70 11.75 20.23
CA ASP A 95 -4.30 11.73 18.82
C ASP A 95 -4.79 10.47 18.07
N LEU A 96 -5.11 9.40 18.79
CA LEU A 96 -5.50 8.11 18.18
C LEU A 96 -6.78 8.23 17.34
N ALA A 97 -7.78 8.96 17.81
CA ALA A 97 -9.03 9.15 17.06
C ALA A 97 -8.77 9.79 15.69
N ARG A 98 -7.93 10.83 15.66
CA ARG A 98 -7.48 11.48 14.42
C ARG A 98 -6.68 10.52 13.53
N ASN A 99 -5.77 9.75 14.10
CA ASN A 99 -4.98 8.77 13.33
C ASN A 99 -5.88 7.70 12.70
N VAL A 100 -6.88 7.18 13.43
CA VAL A 100 -7.87 6.23 12.90
C VAL A 100 -8.63 6.84 11.73
N GLU A 101 -9.08 8.10 11.85
CA GLU A 101 -9.78 8.81 10.77
C GLU A 101 -8.90 8.96 9.52
N LEU A 102 -7.64 9.38 9.70
CA LEU A 102 -6.69 9.60 8.61
C LEU A 102 -6.31 8.31 7.87
N VAL A 103 -6.17 7.19 8.56
CA VAL A 103 -5.81 5.90 7.92
C VAL A 103 -7.02 5.16 7.36
N SER A 104 -8.23 5.56 7.72
CA SER A 104 -9.45 4.88 7.27
C SER A 104 -9.78 5.23 5.83
N LEU A 105 -9.91 4.20 4.97
CA LEU A 105 -10.38 4.40 3.61
C LEU A 105 -11.86 4.70 3.57
N LYS A 106 -12.24 5.80 2.91
CA LYS A 106 -13.64 6.12 2.63
C LYS A 106 -14.20 5.15 1.57
N LYS A 107 -15.28 4.43 1.90
CA LYS A 107 -15.87 3.39 1.05
C LYS A 107 -17.09 3.88 0.26
N ASP A 108 -17.63 5.03 0.64
CA ASP A 108 -18.88 5.61 0.14
C ASP A 108 -18.64 6.93 -0.61
N VAL A 109 -17.56 6.97 -1.40
CA VAL A 109 -17.28 8.15 -2.23
C VAL A 109 -18.32 8.25 -3.34
N ASP A 110 -19.01 9.39 -3.42
CA ASP A 110 -19.92 9.69 -4.50
C ASP A 110 -19.11 9.93 -5.79
N LEU A 111 -19.35 9.08 -6.79
CA LEU A 111 -18.69 9.15 -8.08
C LEU A 111 -19.68 9.64 -9.13
N GLU A 112 -19.29 10.62 -9.92
CA GLU A 112 -20.13 11.17 -11.01
C GLU A 112 -20.43 10.13 -12.10
N ILE A 113 -19.62 9.05 -12.17
CA ILE A 113 -19.73 7.99 -13.18
C ILE A 113 -20.01 6.65 -12.48
N SER A 114 -21.10 5.97 -12.89
CA SER A 114 -21.36 4.62 -12.44
C SER A 114 -20.42 3.61 -13.12
N ILE A 115 -20.09 2.53 -12.42
CA ILE A 115 -19.20 1.46 -12.92
C ILE A 115 -19.71 0.90 -14.27
N ASP A 116 -21.03 0.77 -14.44
CA ASP A 116 -21.65 0.26 -15.68
C ASP A 116 -21.39 1.15 -16.91
N LYS A 117 -20.99 2.39 -16.69
CA LYS A 117 -20.63 3.35 -17.74
C LYS A 117 -19.13 3.37 -18.06
N LEU A 118 -18.32 2.65 -17.30
CA LEU A 118 -16.90 2.50 -17.54
C LEU A 118 -16.65 1.49 -18.65
N ILE A 119 -16.80 1.96 -19.90
CA ILE A 119 -16.55 1.16 -21.10
C ILE A 119 -15.16 1.54 -21.62
N ALA A 120 -14.33 0.54 -21.91
CA ALA A 120 -13.07 0.77 -22.58
C ALA A 120 -13.34 1.33 -24.00
N VAL A 121 -12.87 2.53 -24.24
CA VAL A 121 -12.96 3.17 -25.57
C VAL A 121 -11.59 3.03 -26.25
N GLU A 122 -11.60 3.09 -27.59
CA GLU A 122 -10.35 3.15 -28.34
C GLU A 122 -9.56 4.40 -27.94
N GLU A 123 -8.25 4.25 -27.78
CA GLU A 123 -7.39 5.38 -27.47
C GLU A 123 -7.37 6.41 -28.60
N ASN A 124 -7.38 7.68 -28.27
CA ASN A 124 -7.14 8.74 -29.24
C ASN A 124 -5.63 8.91 -29.46
N SER A 125 -5.06 8.06 -30.31
CA SER A 125 -3.61 8.00 -30.55
C SER A 125 -3.01 9.34 -30.96
N LYS A 126 -3.79 10.22 -31.66
CA LYS A 126 -3.30 11.54 -32.08
C LYS A 126 -3.16 12.52 -30.91
N GLU A 127 -4.16 12.56 -30.03
CA GLU A 127 -4.09 13.41 -28.83
C GLU A 127 -3.05 12.89 -27.86
N LEU A 128 -2.93 11.57 -27.71
CA LEU A 128 -1.92 10.94 -26.88
C LEU A 128 -0.51 11.24 -27.37
N GLU A 129 -0.26 11.14 -28.68
CA GLU A 129 1.03 11.50 -29.27
C GLU A 129 1.36 12.99 -29.09
N ALA A 130 0.36 13.88 -29.29
CA ALA A 130 0.54 15.30 -29.05
C ALA A 130 0.92 15.59 -27.59
N LEU A 131 0.26 14.90 -26.62
CA LEU A 131 0.57 15.01 -25.20
C LEU A 131 1.98 14.49 -24.89
N PHE A 132 2.40 13.38 -25.49
CA PHE A 132 3.76 12.84 -25.29
C PHE A 132 4.84 13.79 -25.85
N ILE A 133 4.56 14.47 -26.95
CA ILE A 133 5.46 15.50 -27.50
C ILE A 133 5.53 16.70 -26.54
N GLU A 134 4.40 17.20 -26.06
CA GLU A 134 4.32 18.32 -25.12
C GLU A 134 5.07 18.02 -23.81
N LEU A 135 4.93 16.79 -23.28
CA LEU A 135 5.56 16.35 -22.04
C LEU A 135 6.99 15.80 -22.24
N GLU A 136 7.52 15.84 -23.45
CA GLU A 136 8.85 15.30 -23.80
C GLU A 136 9.03 13.80 -23.48
N PHE A 137 7.95 13.01 -23.53
CA PHE A 137 7.99 11.56 -23.32
C PHE A 137 8.46 10.82 -24.58
N ASN A 138 9.67 11.13 -25.02
CA ASN A 138 10.24 10.65 -26.29
C ASN A 138 10.23 9.13 -26.47
N ALA A 139 10.34 8.38 -25.38
CA ALA A 139 10.31 6.90 -25.41
C ALA A 139 8.92 6.33 -25.75
N TRP A 140 7.86 7.13 -25.59
CA TRP A 140 6.47 6.72 -25.82
C TRP A 140 5.89 7.28 -27.14
N ILE A 141 6.60 8.18 -27.77
CA ILE A 141 6.23 8.67 -29.10
C ILE A 141 6.41 7.51 -30.08
N SER A 142 5.31 6.98 -30.59
CA SER A 142 5.33 5.91 -31.57
C SER A 142 5.98 6.40 -32.87
N THR A 143 7.16 5.94 -33.16
CA THR A 143 7.73 6.09 -34.50
C THR A 143 6.80 5.30 -35.45
N PRO A 144 6.20 5.91 -36.49
CA PRO A 144 5.34 5.19 -37.41
C PRO A 144 6.20 4.30 -38.31
N GLN A 145 6.55 3.15 -37.85
CA GLN A 145 7.06 2.00 -38.58
C GLN A 145 7.83 1.06 -37.64
N ASN A 146 7.14 0.15 -37.04
CA ASN A 146 7.56 -1.24 -36.85
C ASN A 146 6.71 -1.91 -35.77
N LYS A 147 5.48 -2.30 -36.16
CA LYS A 147 4.87 -3.49 -35.53
C LYS A 147 5.67 -4.73 -35.98
N THR A 148 6.95 -4.74 -35.74
CA THR A 148 7.76 -5.94 -35.81
C THR A 148 8.01 -6.38 -34.38
N LYS A 149 7.69 -7.65 -34.15
CA LYS A 149 7.86 -8.46 -32.94
C LYS A 149 8.91 -7.91 -31.97
N PRO A 150 8.72 -8.02 -30.65
CA PRO A 150 9.75 -7.66 -29.70
C PRO A 150 11.04 -8.35 -30.12
N LYS A 151 12.01 -7.57 -30.57
CA LYS A 151 13.37 -8.07 -30.75
C LYS A 151 13.79 -8.53 -29.36
N THR A 152 13.97 -9.83 -29.24
CA THR A 152 14.65 -10.43 -28.10
C THR A 152 15.84 -9.51 -27.79
N CYS A 153 15.85 -8.93 -26.64
CA CYS A 153 16.99 -8.15 -26.16
C CYS A 153 18.18 -9.10 -26.20
N LEU A 154 19.06 -8.90 -27.19
CA LEU A 154 20.32 -9.64 -27.21
C LEU A 154 21.07 -9.20 -25.96
N LEU A 155 21.06 -10.06 -24.98
CA LEU A 155 21.89 -9.92 -23.80
C LEU A 155 23.32 -9.61 -24.27
N TYR A 156 23.84 -8.54 -23.76
CA TYR A 156 25.19 -8.08 -23.91
C TYR A 156 26.18 -9.21 -23.64
N THR A 157 26.77 -9.76 -24.70
CA THR A 157 27.74 -10.87 -24.63
C THR A 157 29.16 -10.42 -24.98
N SER A 158 29.47 -9.13 -24.80
CA SER A 158 30.87 -8.73 -24.87
C SER A 158 31.50 -8.87 -23.47
N PRO A 159 32.61 -9.63 -23.33
CA PRO A 159 33.30 -9.73 -22.07
C PRO A 159 33.80 -8.36 -21.60
N SER A 160 33.65 -8.08 -20.31
CA SER A 160 34.17 -6.86 -19.70
C SER A 160 35.69 -6.79 -19.89
N PRO A 161 36.25 -5.61 -20.22
CA PRO A 161 37.70 -5.42 -20.33
C PRO A 161 38.49 -5.76 -19.07
N ARG A 162 37.82 -6.12 -17.97
CA ARG A 162 38.45 -6.48 -16.68
C ARG A 162 38.75 -7.96 -16.53
N ASP A 163 38.31 -8.83 -17.45
CA ASP A 163 38.51 -10.27 -17.34
C ASP A 163 39.80 -10.75 -18.10
N GLY A 164 40.65 -9.83 -18.48
CA GLY A 164 41.91 -10.12 -19.15
C GLY A 164 43.10 -9.61 -18.34
N SER A 165 43.38 -10.19 -17.18
CA SER A 165 44.66 -10.02 -16.49
C SER A 165 44.97 -11.23 -15.64
N ILE A 166 45.64 -12.16 -16.26
CA ILE A 166 46.75 -12.91 -15.65
C ILE A 166 47.82 -13.03 -16.72
#